data_bbfef0731ee374af9f1740d5dc729af7
#
_entry.id   bbfef0731ee374af9f1740d5dc729af7
#
_cell.length_a   1.000
_cell.length_b   1.000
_cell.length_c   1.000
_cell.angle_alpha   90.00
_cell.angle_beta   90.00
_cell.angle_gamma   90.00
#
_symmetry.space_group_name_H-M   'P 1'
#
loop_
_entity.id
_entity.type
_entity.pdbx_description
1 polymer ?
#
loop_
_entity_poly.entity_id
_entity_poly.type
_entity_poly.pdbx_seq_one_letter_code
_entity_poly.pdbx_strand_id
1 'polypeptide(L)'
;YIAVPEADPEVHSSLGYSLSQACNLARVTLAGGETATLPGIVKELDLSGTALGWFPKGGGITGENLEEGDVLIGLPSSGIHSNGFTLVRAVIERSGCILDDSCPFDPSHDCREVRRFSEKDGAITLAEVILNPTRIYVDPVVELVLESRRVGGVIGPDCIKAIAHITGGGLS
;
A
#
# COMPACT_ATOMS: atom_id res chain seq x y z
N TYR A 1 -3.66 -15.01 6.69
CA TYR A 1 -4.81 -15.37 7.52
C TYR A 1 -5.99 -14.47 7.16
N ILE A 2 -7.12 -15.10 6.88
CA ILE A 2 -8.40 -14.45 6.59
C ILE A 2 -9.42 -15.02 7.58
N ALA A 3 -10.14 -14.17 8.32
CA ALA A 3 -11.24 -14.56 9.15
C ALA A 3 -12.52 -13.86 8.71
N VAL A 4 -13.59 -14.63 8.55
CA VAL A 4 -14.91 -14.14 8.13
C VAL A 4 -16.01 -14.64 9.05
N PRO A 5 -17.08 -13.85 9.27
CA PRO A 5 -18.24 -14.33 10.04
C PRO A 5 -19.01 -15.42 9.30
N GLU A 6 -19.05 -15.36 7.98
CA GLU A 6 -19.69 -16.34 7.10
C GLU A 6 -18.91 -16.47 5.80
N ALA A 7 -19.05 -17.62 5.14
CA ALA A 7 -18.40 -17.88 3.88
C ALA A 7 -19.16 -17.21 2.73
N ASP A 8 -18.45 -16.34 2.00
CA ASP A 8 -18.94 -15.68 0.80
C ASP A 8 -17.98 -15.95 -0.37
N PRO A 9 -18.37 -16.76 -1.37
CA PRO A 9 -17.54 -17.11 -2.49
C PRO A 9 -17.09 -15.88 -3.35
N GLU A 10 -17.92 -14.87 -3.48
CA GLU A 10 -17.61 -13.67 -4.27
C GLU A 10 -16.56 -12.83 -3.57
N VAL A 11 -16.71 -12.62 -2.27
CA VAL A 11 -15.71 -11.92 -1.43
C VAL A 11 -14.39 -12.68 -1.45
N HIS A 12 -14.39 -13.99 -1.27
CA HIS A 12 -13.17 -14.80 -1.27
C HIS A 12 -12.48 -14.79 -2.64
N SER A 13 -13.24 -14.86 -3.74
CA SER A 13 -12.68 -14.77 -5.09
C SER A 13 -12.04 -13.41 -5.36
N SER A 14 -12.70 -12.33 -4.98
CA SER A 14 -12.18 -10.96 -5.11
C SER A 14 -10.92 -10.74 -4.29
N LEU A 15 -10.88 -11.22 -3.05
CA LEU A 15 -9.70 -11.17 -2.21
C LEU A 15 -8.53 -11.96 -2.80
N GLY A 16 -8.79 -13.20 -3.25
CA GLY A 16 -7.77 -14.04 -3.88
C GLY A 16 -7.18 -13.39 -5.13
N TYR A 17 -8.02 -12.81 -5.96
CA TYR A 17 -7.58 -12.06 -7.13
C TYR A 17 -6.71 -10.85 -6.73
N SER A 18 -7.16 -10.03 -5.79
CA SER A 18 -6.43 -8.85 -5.32
C SER A 18 -5.09 -9.20 -4.71
N LEU A 19 -5.03 -10.24 -3.87
CA LEU A 19 -3.79 -10.74 -3.29
C LEU A 19 -2.82 -11.24 -4.38
N SER A 20 -3.32 -11.99 -5.36
CA SER A 20 -2.51 -12.46 -6.48
C SER A 20 -1.91 -11.30 -7.28
N GLN A 21 -2.71 -10.28 -7.60
CA GLN A 21 -2.23 -9.10 -8.31
C GLN A 21 -1.18 -8.34 -7.50
N ALA A 22 -1.44 -8.10 -6.22
CA ALA A 22 -0.51 -7.40 -5.34
C ALA A 22 0.81 -8.15 -5.17
N CYS A 23 0.76 -9.47 -4.98
CA CYS A 23 1.94 -10.32 -4.87
C CYS A 23 2.78 -10.31 -6.16
N ASN A 24 2.12 -10.37 -7.32
CA ASN A 24 2.82 -10.28 -8.60
C ASN A 24 3.52 -8.92 -8.77
N LEU A 25 2.84 -7.83 -8.47
CA LEU A 25 3.42 -6.48 -8.54
C LEU A 25 4.55 -6.28 -7.53
N ALA A 26 4.42 -6.84 -6.34
CA ALA A 26 5.45 -6.78 -5.30
C ALA A 26 6.58 -7.81 -5.50
N ARG A 27 6.47 -8.70 -6.51
CA ARG A 27 7.42 -9.81 -6.76
C ARG A 27 7.62 -10.71 -5.53
N VAL A 28 6.55 -10.93 -4.76
CA VAL A 28 6.56 -11.83 -3.62
C VAL A 28 5.71 -13.06 -3.90
N THR A 29 6.07 -14.18 -3.30
CA THR A 29 5.30 -15.40 -3.39
C THR A 29 4.33 -15.49 -2.23
N LEU A 30 3.06 -15.72 -2.51
CA LEU A 30 2.09 -16.10 -1.49
C LEU A 30 2.36 -17.55 -1.10
N ALA A 31 3.12 -17.74 -0.02
CA ALA A 31 3.63 -19.06 0.37
C ALA A 31 2.57 -19.95 1.03
N GLY A 32 1.51 -19.36 1.54
CA GLY A 32 0.43 -20.10 2.20
C GLY A 32 -0.44 -19.19 3.05
N GLY A 33 -1.35 -19.78 3.75
CA GLY A 33 -2.27 -19.11 4.63
C GLY A 33 -3.47 -19.98 4.95
N GLU A 34 -4.43 -19.40 5.61
CA GLU A 34 -5.67 -20.05 6.00
C GLU A 34 -6.84 -19.05 5.91
N THR A 35 -8.00 -19.56 5.52
CA THR A 35 -9.26 -18.83 5.63
C THR A 35 -10.15 -19.57 6.62
N ALA A 36 -10.55 -18.88 7.69
CA ALA A 36 -11.40 -19.41 8.74
C ALA A 36 -12.77 -18.74 8.74
N THR A 37 -13.82 -19.54 8.75
CA THR A 37 -15.19 -19.06 9.01
C THR A 37 -15.46 -19.18 10.50
N LEU A 38 -15.64 -18.03 11.19
CA LEU A 38 -15.72 -17.94 12.63
C LEU A 38 -17.01 -17.19 13.08
N PRO A 39 -18.19 -17.81 12.89
CA PRO A 39 -19.45 -17.18 13.26
C PRO A 39 -19.51 -16.92 14.77
N GLY A 40 -19.94 -15.71 15.13
CA GLY A 40 -20.05 -15.28 16.53
C GLY A 40 -18.73 -14.89 17.21
N ILE A 41 -17.58 -15.11 16.56
CA ILE A 41 -16.26 -14.70 17.04
C ILE A 41 -15.82 -13.41 16.32
N VAL A 42 -15.83 -13.41 15.00
CA VAL A 42 -15.59 -12.21 14.20
C VAL A 42 -16.92 -11.65 13.72
N LYS A 43 -17.01 -10.33 13.64
CA LYS A 43 -18.22 -9.62 13.17
C LYS A 43 -18.10 -9.18 11.73
N GLU A 44 -16.89 -8.96 11.27
CA GLU A 44 -16.53 -8.47 9.95
C GLU A 44 -15.32 -9.24 9.42
N LEU A 45 -15.01 -9.07 8.15
CA LEU A 45 -13.80 -9.60 7.54
C LEU A 45 -12.57 -9.03 8.25
N ASP A 46 -11.71 -9.92 8.73
CA ASP A 46 -10.39 -9.59 9.28
C ASP A 46 -9.28 -10.21 8.45
N LEU A 47 -8.26 -9.41 8.16
CA LEU A 47 -7.11 -9.80 7.35
C LEU A 47 -5.81 -9.54 8.12
N SER A 48 -4.95 -10.54 8.12
CA SER A 48 -3.62 -10.45 8.71
C SER A 48 -2.59 -11.13 7.81
N GLY A 49 -1.38 -10.58 7.77
CA GLY A 49 -0.31 -11.14 6.97
C GLY A 49 1.05 -11.01 7.64
N THR A 50 1.94 -11.96 7.32
CA THR A 50 3.35 -11.93 7.69
C THR A 50 4.18 -11.99 6.43
N ALA A 51 5.11 -11.06 6.27
CA ALA A 51 6.07 -11.07 5.18
C ALA A 51 7.45 -11.49 5.68
N LEU A 52 8.09 -12.37 4.93
CA LEU A 52 9.48 -12.78 5.16
C LEU A 52 10.33 -12.25 4.01
N GLY A 53 11.42 -11.61 4.34
CA GLY A 53 12.43 -11.16 3.39
C GLY A 53 13.83 -11.55 3.85
N TRP A 54 14.78 -11.46 2.95
CA TRP A 54 16.19 -11.67 3.28
C TRP A 54 17.09 -10.70 2.53
N PHE A 55 18.26 -10.48 3.07
CA PHE A 55 19.33 -9.75 2.41
C PHE A 55 20.68 -10.40 2.76
N PRO A 56 21.71 -10.24 1.93
CA PRO A 56 23.04 -10.78 2.21
C PRO A 56 23.61 -10.24 3.51
N LYS A 57 24.48 -10.97 4.16
CA LYS A 57 25.18 -10.50 5.36
C LYS A 57 25.84 -9.14 5.11
N GLY A 58 25.56 -8.17 5.96
CA GLY A 58 26.01 -6.79 5.83
C GLY A 58 25.22 -5.95 4.82
N GLY A 59 24.15 -6.52 4.22
CA GLY A 59 23.31 -5.80 3.25
C GLY A 59 22.11 -5.05 3.85
N GLY A 60 21.96 -5.02 5.16
CA GLY A 60 20.88 -4.27 5.81
C GLY A 60 21.12 -2.76 5.72
N ILE A 61 20.04 -2.01 5.45
CA ILE A 61 20.02 -0.55 5.51
C ILE A 61 19.42 -0.19 6.87
N THR A 62 20.26 0.21 7.82
CA THR A 62 19.88 0.34 9.25
C THR A 62 19.69 1.76 9.72
N GLY A 63 20.14 2.74 8.93
CA GLY A 63 20.14 4.15 9.33
C GLY A 63 21.35 4.57 10.19
N GLU A 64 22.25 3.64 10.51
CA GLU A 64 23.42 3.95 11.37
C GLU A 64 24.39 4.98 10.77
N ASN A 65 24.36 5.11 9.44
CA ASN A 65 25.23 6.03 8.70
C ASN A 65 24.56 7.37 8.33
N LEU A 66 23.41 7.67 8.92
CA LEU A 66 22.74 8.95 8.71
C LEU A 66 23.58 10.10 9.30
N GLU A 67 23.71 11.18 8.54
CA GLU A 67 24.47 12.36 8.90
C GLU A 67 23.69 13.64 8.62
N GLU A 68 24.03 14.70 9.36
CA GLU A 68 23.50 16.02 9.06
C GLU A 68 23.95 16.48 7.67
N GLY A 69 23.01 16.92 6.86
CA GLY A 69 23.26 17.28 5.45
C GLY A 69 22.87 16.21 4.44
N ASP A 70 22.45 15.01 4.89
CA ASP A 70 21.89 14.00 4.00
C ASP A 70 20.61 14.50 3.32
N VAL A 71 20.40 14.08 2.09
CA VAL A 71 19.26 14.49 1.27
C VAL A 71 18.10 13.52 1.50
N LEU A 72 16.93 14.07 1.81
CA LEU A 72 15.67 13.30 1.89
C LEU A 72 14.96 13.29 0.53
N ILE A 73 14.63 12.11 0.04
CA ILE A 73 13.88 11.92 -1.19
C ILE A 73 12.53 11.33 -0.84
N GLY A 74 11.45 12.07 -1.16
CA GLY A 74 10.09 11.59 -0.96
C GLY A 74 9.55 10.90 -2.21
N LEU A 75 8.99 9.70 -2.04
CA LEU A 75 8.18 9.03 -3.06
C LEU A 75 6.71 9.35 -2.78
N PRO A 76 5.96 9.90 -3.76
CA PRO A 76 4.58 10.29 -3.53
C PRO A 76 3.68 9.07 -3.30
N SER A 77 2.66 9.23 -2.46
CA SER A 77 1.58 8.27 -2.30
C SER A 77 0.63 8.29 -3.50
N SER A 78 -0.22 7.28 -3.61
CA SER A 78 -1.34 7.23 -4.55
C SER A 78 -2.67 7.70 -3.94
N GLY A 79 -2.63 8.21 -2.72
CA GLY A 79 -3.80 8.63 -1.94
C GLY A 79 -3.63 8.32 -0.46
N ILE A 80 -4.72 8.05 0.22
CA ILE A 80 -4.75 7.77 1.67
C ILE A 80 -4.01 6.47 2.01
N HIS A 81 -3.89 5.57 1.05
CA HIS A 81 -3.43 4.21 1.24
C HIS A 81 -4.33 3.43 2.22
N SER A 82 -3.74 2.82 3.24
CA SER A 82 -4.47 1.99 4.23
C SER A 82 -4.49 2.61 5.63
N ASN A 83 -4.10 3.88 5.78
CA ASN A 83 -4.00 4.54 7.08
C ASN A 83 -5.00 5.69 7.21
N GLY A 84 -5.38 6.00 8.45
CA GLY A 84 -6.22 7.16 8.76
C GLY A 84 -7.70 7.02 8.43
N PHE A 85 -8.21 5.83 8.11
CA PHE A 85 -9.61 5.62 7.72
C PHE A 85 -10.62 5.98 8.81
N THR A 86 -10.26 5.92 10.08
CA THR A 86 -11.13 6.41 11.17
C THR A 86 -11.46 7.89 10.98
N LEU A 87 -10.46 8.71 10.68
CA LEU A 87 -10.67 10.14 10.41
C LEU A 87 -11.42 10.35 9.10
N VAL A 88 -11.08 9.62 8.05
CA VAL A 88 -11.74 9.70 6.74
C VAL A 88 -13.24 9.42 6.88
N ARG A 89 -13.63 8.35 7.55
CA ARG A 89 -15.03 8.01 7.82
C ARG A 89 -15.75 9.14 8.57
N ALA A 90 -15.14 9.68 9.62
CA ALA A 90 -15.70 10.79 10.37
C ALA A 90 -15.89 12.07 9.53
N VAL A 91 -14.96 12.35 8.62
CA VAL A 91 -15.06 13.49 7.69
C VAL A 91 -16.20 13.28 6.70
N ILE A 92 -16.29 12.08 6.08
CA ILE A 92 -17.37 11.73 5.14
C ILE A 92 -18.73 11.87 5.83
N GLU A 93 -18.90 11.29 7.02
CA GLU A 93 -20.13 11.36 7.79
C GLU A 93 -20.53 12.82 8.08
N ARG A 94 -19.58 13.64 8.50
CA ARG A 94 -19.83 15.06 8.82
C ARG A 94 -20.08 15.94 7.60
N SER A 95 -19.47 15.63 6.48
CA SER A 95 -19.64 16.38 5.22
C SER A 95 -20.95 16.06 4.51
N GLY A 96 -21.57 14.92 4.81
CA GLY A 96 -22.73 14.42 4.10
C GLY A 96 -22.42 13.94 2.67
N CYS A 97 -21.13 13.76 2.34
CA CYS A 97 -20.73 13.21 1.03
C CYS A 97 -21.17 11.77 0.87
N ILE A 98 -21.61 11.42 -0.31
CA ILE A 98 -21.97 10.05 -0.69
C ILE A 98 -20.79 9.45 -1.46
N LEU A 99 -20.40 8.23 -1.12
CA LEU A 99 -19.22 7.59 -1.71
C LEU A 99 -19.37 7.34 -3.22
N ASP A 100 -20.57 7.03 -3.67
CA ASP A 100 -20.87 6.74 -5.07
C ASP A 100 -21.09 8.00 -5.92
N ASP A 101 -21.14 9.18 -5.31
CA ASP A 101 -21.22 10.44 -6.04
C ASP A 101 -19.87 10.80 -6.67
N SER A 102 -19.95 11.67 -7.68
CA SER A 102 -18.76 12.24 -8.30
C SER A 102 -17.86 12.90 -7.25
N CYS A 103 -16.57 12.66 -7.38
CA CYS A 103 -15.58 13.25 -6.48
C CYS A 103 -15.75 14.79 -6.46
N PRO A 104 -15.84 15.43 -5.27
CA PRO A 104 -16.08 16.87 -5.16
C PRO A 104 -14.86 17.74 -5.49
N PHE A 105 -13.74 17.14 -5.84
CA PHE A 105 -12.52 17.80 -6.28
C PHE A 105 -11.96 17.10 -7.53
N ASP A 106 -11.01 17.71 -8.23
CA ASP A 106 -10.35 17.10 -9.37
C ASP A 106 -9.27 16.12 -8.90
N PRO A 107 -9.54 14.80 -8.94
CA PRO A 107 -8.58 13.81 -8.48
C PRO A 107 -7.40 13.64 -9.45
N SER A 108 -7.51 14.14 -10.69
CA SER A 108 -6.43 14.01 -11.69
C SER A 108 -5.22 14.89 -11.37
N HIS A 109 -5.40 15.92 -10.57
CA HIS A 109 -4.34 16.81 -10.14
C HIS A 109 -3.40 16.13 -9.13
N ASP A 110 -3.97 15.41 -8.15
CA ASP A 110 -3.23 14.86 -7.02
C ASP A 110 -3.14 13.32 -7.06
N CYS A 111 -4.05 12.66 -7.75
CA CYS A 111 -4.16 11.21 -7.81
C CYS A 111 -4.20 10.70 -9.26
N ARG A 112 -3.15 10.93 -10.03
CA ARG A 112 -3.08 10.56 -11.46
C ARG A 112 -3.26 9.07 -11.74
N GLU A 113 -3.19 8.23 -10.72
CA GLU A 113 -3.27 6.78 -10.82
C GLU A 113 -4.51 6.22 -10.12
N VAL A 114 -5.61 6.97 -10.04
CA VAL A 114 -6.86 6.46 -9.49
C VAL A 114 -7.31 5.26 -10.30
N ARG A 115 -7.39 4.12 -9.65
CA ARG A 115 -7.86 2.89 -10.28
C ARG A 115 -9.39 2.93 -10.36
N ARG A 116 -9.91 2.79 -11.56
CA ARG A 116 -11.36 2.67 -11.80
C ARG A 116 -11.81 1.28 -11.37
N PHE A 117 -12.85 1.22 -10.56
CA PHE A 117 -13.50 -0.04 -10.16
C PHE A 117 -14.79 -0.29 -10.95
N SER A 118 -15.33 0.74 -11.58
CA SER A 118 -16.51 0.62 -12.43
C SER A 118 -16.15 0.79 -13.90
N GLU A 119 -16.79 -0.03 -14.75
CA GLU A 119 -16.69 0.09 -16.21
C GLU A 119 -17.53 1.27 -16.77
N LYS A 120 -18.15 2.07 -15.90
CA LYS A 120 -18.98 3.20 -16.31
C LYS A 120 -18.11 4.35 -16.80
N ASP A 121 -18.31 4.77 -18.02
CA ASP A 121 -17.83 6.05 -18.53
C ASP A 121 -18.51 7.18 -17.76
N GLY A 122 -17.85 7.71 -16.76
CA GLY A 122 -18.39 8.75 -15.89
C GLY A 122 -17.29 9.44 -15.09
N ALA A 123 -17.67 10.43 -14.29
CA ALA A 123 -16.77 11.08 -13.37
C ALA A 123 -16.25 10.07 -12.33
N ILE A 124 -15.03 10.26 -11.89
CA ILE A 124 -14.42 9.45 -10.81
C ILE A 124 -15.23 9.67 -9.54
N THR A 125 -15.62 8.58 -8.86
CA THR A 125 -16.37 8.66 -7.61
C THR A 125 -15.48 8.94 -6.42
N LEU A 126 -16.07 9.43 -5.34
CA LEU A 126 -15.35 9.62 -4.08
C LEU A 126 -14.81 8.27 -3.54
N ALA A 127 -15.58 7.19 -3.69
CA ALA A 127 -15.14 5.83 -3.32
C ALA A 127 -13.87 5.43 -4.08
N GLU A 128 -13.82 5.63 -5.41
CA GLU A 128 -12.65 5.28 -6.23
C GLU A 128 -11.39 6.02 -5.78
N VAL A 129 -11.52 7.27 -5.36
CA VAL A 129 -10.37 8.04 -4.84
C VAL A 129 -9.92 7.55 -3.47
N ILE A 130 -10.87 7.34 -2.55
CA ILE A 130 -10.56 6.94 -1.17
C ILE A 130 -10.03 5.50 -1.10
N LEU A 131 -10.57 4.60 -1.93
CA LEU A 131 -10.18 3.20 -1.98
C LEU A 131 -9.05 2.93 -2.97
N ASN A 132 -8.42 3.98 -3.50
CA ASN A 132 -7.29 3.79 -4.40
C ASN A 132 -6.19 2.96 -3.72
N PRO A 133 -5.74 1.85 -4.34
CA PRO A 133 -4.80 0.93 -3.70
C PRO A 133 -3.50 1.60 -3.28
N THR A 134 -2.93 1.12 -2.18
CA THR A 134 -1.59 1.50 -1.75
C THR A 134 -0.60 1.26 -2.88
N ARG A 135 0.19 2.28 -3.21
CA ARG A 135 1.26 2.17 -4.21
C ARG A 135 2.29 1.14 -3.76
N ILE A 136 2.68 0.27 -4.67
CA ILE A 136 3.73 -0.73 -4.42
C ILE A 136 5.07 -0.13 -4.85
N TYR A 137 5.96 0.10 -3.89
CA TYR A 137 7.26 0.74 -4.10
C TYR A 137 8.41 -0.24 -4.29
N VAL A 138 8.11 -1.54 -4.43
CA VAL A 138 9.14 -2.60 -4.44
C VAL A 138 10.14 -2.39 -5.57
N ASP A 139 9.66 -2.25 -6.80
CA ASP A 139 10.54 -2.16 -7.97
C ASP A 139 11.49 -0.97 -7.91
N PRO A 140 11.02 0.29 -7.77
CA PRO A 140 11.92 1.43 -7.77
C PRO A 140 12.88 1.42 -6.58
N VAL A 141 12.45 0.93 -5.41
CA VAL A 141 13.32 0.88 -4.23
C VAL A 141 14.36 -0.23 -4.36
N VAL A 142 13.97 -1.42 -4.81
CA VAL A 142 14.90 -2.54 -5.01
C VAL A 142 15.93 -2.20 -6.10
N GLU A 143 15.49 -1.64 -7.22
CA GLU A 143 16.39 -1.22 -8.31
C GLU A 143 17.41 -0.18 -7.82
N LEU A 144 16.95 0.80 -7.05
CA LEU A 144 17.81 1.83 -6.46
C LEU A 144 18.86 1.22 -5.51
N VAL A 145 18.43 0.30 -4.63
CA VAL A 145 19.34 -0.40 -3.70
C VAL A 145 20.34 -1.28 -4.45
N LEU A 146 19.91 -1.99 -5.48
CA LEU A 146 20.80 -2.83 -6.29
C LEU A 146 21.82 -1.98 -7.06
N GLU A 147 21.38 -0.86 -7.65
CA GLU A 147 22.30 0.05 -8.36
C GLU A 147 23.32 0.69 -7.42
N SER A 148 22.92 1.06 -6.20
CA SER A 148 23.85 1.61 -5.19
C SER A 148 24.94 0.62 -4.77
N ARG A 149 24.72 -0.68 -4.96
CA ARG A 149 25.69 -1.76 -4.63
C ARG A 149 26.47 -2.25 -5.83
N ARG A 150 26.17 -1.77 -7.01
CA ARG A 150 26.82 -2.19 -8.25
C ARG A 150 28.21 -1.57 -8.35
N VAL A 151 29.20 -2.42 -8.59
CA VAL A 151 30.57 -1.96 -8.87
C VAL A 151 30.60 -1.14 -10.16
N GLY A 152 30.99 0.13 -10.06
CA GLY A 152 30.97 1.05 -11.21
C GLY A 152 29.56 1.58 -11.56
N GLY A 153 28.59 1.40 -10.69
CA GLY A 153 27.26 1.98 -10.83
C GLY A 153 27.25 3.50 -10.79
N VAL A 154 26.19 4.11 -11.30
CA VAL A 154 25.99 5.58 -11.31
C VAL A 154 25.83 6.12 -9.89
N ILE A 155 25.24 5.32 -9.02
CA ILE A 155 25.05 5.62 -7.61
C ILE A 155 26.16 4.93 -6.82
N GLY A 156 26.88 5.68 -5.99
CA GLY A 156 27.98 5.14 -5.19
C GLY A 156 27.50 4.13 -4.13
N PRO A 157 28.39 3.26 -3.64
CA PRO A 157 28.08 2.36 -2.55
C PRO A 157 27.69 3.19 -1.30
N ASP A 158 26.76 2.65 -0.54
CA ASP A 158 26.28 3.22 0.73
C ASP A 158 25.61 4.61 0.64
N CYS A 159 25.23 5.04 -0.57
CA CYS A 159 24.50 6.32 -0.72
C CYS A 159 23.06 6.26 -0.18
N ILE A 160 22.47 5.07 -0.05
CA ILE A 160 21.16 4.89 0.58
C ILE A 160 21.38 4.50 2.04
N LYS A 161 21.24 5.47 2.93
CA LYS A 161 21.54 5.31 4.34
C LYS A 161 20.33 4.85 5.16
N ALA A 162 19.12 5.23 4.75
CA ALA A 162 17.87 4.81 5.41
C ALA A 162 16.71 4.76 4.43
N ILE A 163 15.70 3.98 4.77
CA ILE A 163 14.41 3.92 4.05
C ILE A 163 13.32 3.89 5.11
N ALA A 164 12.32 4.77 4.97
CA ALA A 164 11.16 4.79 5.84
C ALA A 164 9.87 4.72 5.03
N HIS A 165 9.00 3.80 5.39
CA HIS A 165 7.63 3.75 4.88
C HIS A 165 6.74 4.55 5.83
N ILE A 166 6.33 5.74 5.40
CA ILE A 166 5.53 6.64 6.22
C ILE A 166 4.11 6.09 6.33
N THR A 167 3.66 5.85 7.55
CA THR A 167 2.34 5.30 7.90
C THR A 167 1.66 6.14 8.98
N GLY A 168 0.90 5.52 9.89
CA GLY A 168 0.31 6.22 11.03
C GLY A 168 1.37 6.93 11.87
N GLY A 169 1.08 8.16 12.31
CA GLY A 169 2.04 9.01 13.01
C GLY A 169 2.78 10.02 12.13
N GLY A 170 2.84 9.82 10.82
CA GLY A 170 3.48 10.77 9.90
C GLY A 170 4.99 10.84 10.05
N LEU A 171 5.54 12.06 9.99
CA LEU A 171 6.98 12.35 10.03
C LEU A 171 7.48 12.77 11.42
N SER A 172 6.65 12.70 12.45
CA SER A 172 7.02 13.07 13.83
C SER A 172 7.82 12.00 14.53
#